data_d8ad9c217a2bead0c5ba685247708616
#
_entry.id   d8ad9c217a2bead0c5ba685247708616
#
_cell.length_a   1.000
_cell.length_b   1.000
_cell.length_c   1.000
_cell.angle_alpha   90.00
_cell.angle_beta   90.00
_cell.angle_gamma   90.00
#
_symmetry.space_group_name_H-M   'P 1'
#
loop_
_entity.id
_entity.type
_entity.pdbx_description
1 polymer ?
#
loop_
_entity_poly.entity_id
_entity_poly.type
_entity_poly.pdbx_seq_one_letter_code
_entity_poly.pdbx_strand_id
1 'polypeptide(L)'
;VAGDERQDGSRRGEEPVYEVIGAGRLNPPAAEDEDGLPGGPGAARVILGQALLDIAWSFRSGRFWWQGAMILLASLGAALLTVVLATGGNVPPDAFGGAYILTAAVLVVVSCVLALRWGRHPGITEEGRKRPGAGPFLHWTVACGRGAAFAALSAFFLLGLALATKSSPALAGVAAGLALLEFLVFGAIGAGTLWWFSKNTGRVVAWSASLLLLAGNVLAVALLLPAVRTSEHVLVAVNIERDDSGQLVSWQCLPELRGSAEVYHTERIAWIAATNPLVLFTVLAAESASQDDGPAWLPGEMQNAADGSQVPCVEGQERDRTAVESPLAAVGVALQLAVGGVFLAGGSMAARHKAASRR
;
A
#
# COMPACT_ATOMS: atom_id res chain seq x y z
N VAL A 1 -73.00 -26.72 35.42
CA VAL A 1 -72.59 -28.05 35.01
C VAL A 1 -71.09 -28.06 35.08
N ALA A 2 -70.53 -28.45 36.24
CA ALA A 2 -69.73 -29.61 36.57
C ALA A 2 -68.62 -29.85 35.56
N GLY A 3 -67.35 -29.57 35.93
CA GLY A 3 -66.49 -30.40 36.76
C GLY A 3 -65.63 -31.26 35.90
N ASP A 4 -64.39 -31.18 35.94
CA ASP A 4 -63.54 -32.30 36.35
C ASP A 4 -62.05 -31.88 36.41
N GLU A 5 -61.56 -31.81 37.64
CA GLU A 5 -60.15 -31.70 37.97
C GLU A 5 -59.51 -33.09 37.74
N ARG A 6 -58.46 -33.13 36.91
CA ARG A 6 -57.45 -34.19 36.99
C ARG A 6 -56.09 -33.61 37.25
N GLN A 7 -55.73 -33.54 38.53
CA GLN A 7 -54.36 -33.51 39.00
C GLN A 7 -53.67 -34.81 38.59
N ASP A 8 -52.75 -34.70 37.67
CA ASP A 8 -51.78 -35.78 37.39
C ASP A 8 -50.41 -35.37 37.98
N GLY A 9 -50.21 -35.90 39.19
CA GLY A 9 -49.01 -35.71 39.98
C GLY A 9 -47.86 -36.57 39.47
N SER A 10 -47.08 -36.06 38.51
CA SER A 10 -45.83 -36.67 38.16
C SER A 10 -44.77 -36.26 39.16
N ARG A 11 -44.62 -37.07 40.24
CA ARG A 11 -43.45 -37.08 41.14
C ARG A 11 -42.22 -37.47 40.26
N ARG A 12 -41.49 -36.48 39.79
CA ARG A 12 -40.08 -36.67 39.38
C ARG A 12 -39.31 -37.04 40.65
N GLY A 13 -38.85 -38.29 40.69
CA GLY A 13 -37.94 -38.75 41.75
C GLY A 13 -36.68 -37.84 41.75
N GLU A 14 -36.49 -37.19 42.87
CA GLU A 14 -35.25 -36.52 43.19
C GLU A 14 -34.17 -37.62 43.26
N GLU A 15 -33.30 -37.68 42.23
CA GLU A 15 -32.10 -38.49 42.32
C GLU A 15 -31.24 -37.95 43.49
N PRO A 16 -30.80 -38.85 44.40
CA PRO A 16 -30.00 -38.44 45.52
C PRO A 16 -28.69 -37.82 45.03
N VAL A 17 -28.46 -36.57 45.39
CA VAL A 17 -27.18 -35.88 45.17
C VAL A 17 -26.14 -36.51 46.10
N TYR A 18 -25.28 -37.36 45.57
CA TYR A 18 -24.14 -37.91 46.30
C TYR A 18 -23.05 -36.86 46.45
N GLU A 19 -22.88 -36.28 47.62
CA GLU A 19 -21.69 -35.51 47.97
C GLU A 19 -20.54 -36.48 48.20
N VAL A 20 -19.55 -36.49 47.31
CA VAL A 20 -18.30 -37.25 47.48
C VAL A 20 -17.41 -36.48 48.44
N ILE A 21 -17.58 -36.77 49.77
CA ILE A 21 -16.73 -36.25 50.80
C ILE A 21 -15.37 -36.95 50.71
N GLY A 22 -14.31 -36.20 50.32
CA GLY A 22 -12.93 -36.69 50.38
C GLY A 22 -12.16 -36.82 49.05
N ALA A 23 -12.79 -36.60 47.91
CA ALA A 23 -12.04 -36.34 46.70
C ALA A 23 -11.59 -34.88 46.71
N GLY A 24 -10.55 -34.59 47.51
CA GLY A 24 -9.80 -33.36 47.29
C GLY A 24 -9.46 -33.31 45.79
N ARG A 25 -10.10 -32.42 45.04
CA ARG A 25 -9.59 -32.06 43.74
C ARG A 25 -8.17 -31.58 43.95
N LEU A 26 -7.20 -32.45 43.72
CA LEU A 26 -5.90 -32.02 43.28
C LEU A 26 -6.18 -31.29 41.97
N ASN A 27 -6.62 -30.04 42.05
CA ASN A 27 -6.38 -29.16 40.95
C ASN A 27 -4.88 -29.28 40.73
N PRO A 28 -4.40 -29.84 39.59
CA PRO A 28 -3.01 -29.63 39.28
C PRO A 28 -2.81 -28.14 39.44
N PRO A 29 -1.71 -27.67 40.07
CA PRO A 29 -1.43 -26.24 40.16
C PRO A 29 -1.69 -25.73 38.76
N ALA A 30 -2.64 -24.77 38.67
CA ALA A 30 -2.89 -24.15 37.38
C ALA A 30 -1.50 -23.83 36.88
N ALA A 31 -1.09 -24.52 35.81
CA ALA A 31 0.14 -24.16 35.16
C ALA A 31 -0.06 -22.68 34.94
N GLU A 32 0.62 -21.88 35.77
CA GLU A 32 0.65 -20.44 35.60
C GLU A 32 1.12 -20.31 34.17
N ASP A 33 0.17 -20.00 33.25
CA ASP A 33 0.45 -19.66 31.88
C ASP A 33 1.31 -18.40 31.93
N GLU A 34 2.60 -18.58 32.28
CA GLU A 34 3.62 -17.53 32.14
C GLU A 34 3.73 -17.06 30.68
N ASP A 35 3.20 -17.85 29.73
CA ASP A 35 3.06 -17.51 28.33
C ASP A 35 1.91 -16.54 28.03
N GLY A 36 1.12 -16.14 29.04
CA GLY A 36 -0.08 -15.32 28.87
C GLY A 36 0.13 -13.81 28.86
N LEU A 37 1.35 -13.31 28.99
CA LEU A 37 1.61 -11.88 28.84
C LEU A 37 1.42 -11.47 27.36
N PRO A 38 0.48 -10.55 27.04
CA PRO A 38 0.31 -10.06 25.70
C PRO A 38 1.57 -9.28 25.26
N GLY A 39 2.49 -9.95 24.60
CA GLY A 39 3.76 -9.38 24.12
C GLY A 39 4.97 -10.31 24.23
N GLY A 40 4.84 -11.50 24.82
CA GLY A 40 5.92 -12.50 24.86
C GLY A 40 6.16 -13.16 23.49
N PRO A 41 7.33 -13.76 23.26
CA PRO A 41 7.68 -14.44 21.99
C PRO A 41 6.70 -15.57 21.64
N GLY A 42 5.98 -16.13 22.60
CA GLY A 42 4.91 -17.12 22.40
C GLY A 42 3.69 -16.53 21.70
N ALA A 43 3.29 -15.30 22.04
CA ALA A 43 2.12 -14.65 21.43
C ALA A 43 2.32 -14.41 19.92
N ALA A 44 3.52 -14.02 19.51
CA ALA A 44 3.85 -13.81 18.08
C ALA A 44 3.73 -15.10 17.28
N ARG A 45 4.20 -16.23 17.82
CA ARG A 45 4.10 -17.55 17.17
C ARG A 45 2.65 -18.00 17.00
N VAL A 46 1.80 -17.77 18.00
CA VAL A 46 0.37 -18.10 17.95
C VAL A 46 -0.33 -17.27 16.87
N ILE A 47 -0.07 -15.95 16.83
CA ILE A 47 -0.65 -15.04 15.82
C ILE A 47 -0.20 -15.46 14.41
N LEU A 48 1.08 -15.74 14.22
CA LEU A 48 1.62 -16.17 12.93
C LEU A 48 1.05 -17.51 12.48
N GLY A 49 0.98 -18.51 13.38
CA GLY A 49 0.39 -19.81 13.09
C GLY A 49 -1.08 -19.69 12.65
N GLN A 50 -1.85 -18.85 13.33
CA GLN A 50 -3.24 -18.60 12.95
C GLN A 50 -3.36 -17.84 11.63
N ALA A 51 -2.53 -16.84 11.39
CA ALA A 51 -2.49 -16.13 10.12
C ALA A 51 -2.21 -17.09 8.95
N LEU A 52 -1.24 -18.00 9.12
CA LEU A 52 -0.90 -19.00 8.11
C LEU A 52 -2.07 -19.96 7.81
N LEU A 53 -2.82 -20.38 8.83
CA LEU A 53 -4.02 -21.21 8.63
C LEU A 53 -5.11 -20.45 7.85
N ASP A 54 -5.39 -19.20 8.19
CA ASP A 54 -6.38 -18.37 7.51
C ASP A 54 -5.97 -18.05 6.05
N ILE A 55 -4.66 -17.85 5.81
CA ILE A 55 -4.09 -17.69 4.48
C ILE A 55 -4.23 -18.99 3.67
N ALA A 56 -3.84 -20.14 4.24
CA ALA A 56 -3.94 -21.44 3.58
C ALA A 56 -5.39 -21.79 3.22
N TRP A 57 -6.32 -21.49 4.12
CA TRP A 57 -7.76 -21.67 3.85
C TRP A 57 -8.23 -20.78 2.70
N SER A 58 -7.76 -19.54 2.64
CA SER A 58 -8.07 -18.62 1.54
C SER A 58 -7.58 -19.14 0.19
N PHE A 59 -6.38 -19.75 0.15
CA PHE A 59 -5.80 -20.29 -1.08
C PHE A 59 -6.49 -21.58 -1.55
N ARG A 60 -7.10 -22.34 -0.64
CA ARG A 60 -7.95 -23.47 -1.02
C ARG A 60 -9.26 -23.03 -1.64
N SER A 61 -9.66 -21.78 -1.45
CA SER A 61 -10.89 -21.23 -2.01
C SER A 61 -10.68 -20.84 -3.48
N GLY A 62 -11.35 -21.53 -4.41
CA GLY A 62 -11.36 -21.15 -5.83
C GLY A 62 -11.83 -19.71 -6.06
N ARG A 63 -12.60 -19.16 -5.11
CA ARG A 63 -13.09 -17.79 -5.14
C ARG A 63 -11.97 -16.75 -5.10
N PHE A 64 -10.91 -17.00 -4.33
CA PHE A 64 -9.73 -16.13 -4.26
C PHE A 64 -9.05 -16.03 -5.63
N TRP A 65 -8.77 -17.16 -6.26
CA TRP A 65 -8.11 -17.22 -7.55
C TRP A 65 -8.96 -16.63 -8.68
N TRP A 66 -10.27 -16.92 -8.67
CA TRP A 66 -11.19 -16.35 -9.63
C TRP A 66 -11.27 -14.83 -9.53
N GLN A 67 -11.37 -14.29 -8.31
CA GLN A 67 -11.35 -12.84 -8.10
C GLN A 67 -10.02 -12.22 -8.56
N GLY A 68 -8.88 -12.84 -8.24
CA GLY A 68 -7.57 -12.42 -8.72
C GLY A 68 -7.52 -12.36 -10.25
N ALA A 69 -7.90 -13.44 -10.92
CA ALA A 69 -7.92 -13.51 -12.38
C ALA A 69 -8.83 -12.44 -13.02
N MET A 70 -10.03 -12.25 -12.48
CA MET A 70 -10.95 -11.20 -12.96
C MET A 70 -10.39 -9.79 -12.81
N ILE A 71 -9.68 -9.51 -11.71
CA ILE A 71 -9.03 -8.22 -11.48
C ILE A 71 -7.90 -8.01 -12.49
N LEU A 72 -7.08 -9.02 -12.76
CA LEU A 72 -6.00 -8.93 -13.75
C LEU A 72 -6.56 -8.65 -15.15
N LEU A 73 -7.59 -9.39 -15.56
CA LEU A 73 -8.24 -9.17 -16.86
C LEU A 73 -8.93 -7.82 -16.95
N ALA A 74 -9.58 -7.37 -15.88
CA ALA A 74 -10.20 -6.05 -15.83
C ALA A 74 -9.15 -4.92 -15.91
N SER A 75 -7.99 -5.10 -15.26
CA SER A 75 -6.88 -4.13 -15.33
C SER A 75 -6.30 -4.03 -16.75
N LEU A 76 -6.12 -5.17 -17.42
CA LEU A 76 -5.70 -5.18 -18.83
C LEU A 76 -6.78 -4.55 -19.73
N GLY A 77 -8.04 -4.89 -19.52
CA GLY A 77 -9.15 -4.31 -20.29
C GLY A 77 -9.22 -2.79 -20.13
N ALA A 78 -9.03 -2.27 -18.91
CA ALA A 78 -8.99 -0.83 -18.64
C ALA A 78 -7.78 -0.16 -19.33
N ALA A 79 -6.61 -0.78 -19.28
CA ALA A 79 -5.42 -0.28 -19.96
C ALA A 79 -5.60 -0.23 -21.47
N LEU A 80 -6.08 -1.31 -22.08
CA LEU A 80 -6.36 -1.36 -23.51
C LEU A 80 -7.42 -0.33 -23.92
N LEU A 81 -8.48 -0.19 -23.16
CA LEU A 81 -9.51 0.82 -23.41
C LEU A 81 -8.91 2.23 -23.39
N THR A 82 -8.04 2.52 -22.43
CA THR A 82 -7.36 3.82 -22.34
C THR A 82 -6.50 4.08 -23.58
N VAL A 83 -5.74 3.08 -24.03
CA VAL A 83 -4.92 3.18 -25.25
C VAL A 83 -5.80 3.41 -26.48
N VAL A 84 -6.88 2.65 -26.65
CA VAL A 84 -7.81 2.81 -27.78
C VAL A 84 -8.43 4.19 -27.80
N LEU A 85 -8.85 4.71 -26.64
CA LEU A 85 -9.42 6.05 -26.54
C LEU A 85 -8.39 7.14 -26.84
N ALA A 86 -7.16 6.99 -26.35
CA ALA A 86 -6.08 7.95 -26.57
C ALA A 86 -5.64 8.01 -28.04
N THR A 87 -5.67 6.87 -28.75
CA THR A 87 -5.27 6.76 -30.16
C THR A 87 -6.41 7.00 -31.15
N GLY A 88 -7.61 7.34 -30.66
CA GLY A 88 -8.78 7.54 -31.52
C GLY A 88 -9.19 6.29 -32.32
N GLY A 89 -8.84 5.09 -31.82
CA GLY A 89 -9.13 3.80 -32.44
C GLY A 89 -8.06 3.27 -33.40
N ASN A 90 -7.09 4.09 -33.78
CA ASN A 90 -5.93 3.67 -34.57
C ASN A 90 -4.79 3.25 -33.63
N VAL A 91 -4.79 1.99 -33.21
CA VAL A 91 -3.79 1.46 -32.27
C VAL A 91 -2.52 1.04 -33.02
N PRO A 92 -1.42 1.79 -32.94
CA PRO A 92 -0.17 1.40 -33.56
C PRO A 92 0.46 0.22 -32.80
N PRO A 93 1.34 -0.59 -33.46
CA PRO A 93 1.92 -1.78 -32.81
C PRO A 93 2.73 -1.50 -31.54
N ASP A 94 3.35 -0.35 -31.44
CA ASP A 94 4.12 0.15 -30.28
C ASP A 94 3.23 0.54 -29.09
N ALA A 95 1.96 0.83 -29.34
CA ALA A 95 0.99 1.14 -28.26
C ALA A 95 0.72 -0.03 -27.30
N PHE A 96 1.04 -1.28 -27.69
CA PHE A 96 0.93 -2.43 -26.80
C PHE A 96 1.93 -2.37 -25.63
N GLY A 97 3.12 -1.79 -25.82
CA GLY A 97 4.06 -1.47 -24.74
C GLY A 97 3.43 -0.50 -23.74
N GLY A 98 2.75 0.54 -24.21
CA GLY A 98 1.99 1.47 -23.37
C GLY A 98 0.87 0.77 -22.58
N ALA A 99 0.13 -0.16 -23.20
CA ALA A 99 -0.89 -0.94 -22.52
C ALA A 99 -0.31 -1.82 -21.40
N TYR A 100 0.87 -2.39 -21.59
CA TYR A 100 1.59 -3.14 -20.58
C TYR A 100 1.95 -2.27 -19.36
N ILE A 101 2.56 -1.08 -19.59
CA ILE A 101 2.91 -0.13 -18.53
C ILE A 101 1.66 0.32 -17.77
N LEU A 102 0.59 0.69 -18.50
CA LEU A 102 -0.69 1.08 -17.88
C LEU A 102 -1.32 -0.05 -17.07
N THR A 103 -1.24 -1.30 -17.55
CA THR A 103 -1.72 -2.47 -16.78
C THR A 103 -0.97 -2.60 -15.47
N ALA A 104 0.37 -2.46 -15.49
CA ALA A 104 1.20 -2.50 -14.30
C ALA A 104 0.82 -1.37 -13.31
N ALA A 105 0.65 -0.14 -13.80
CA ALA A 105 0.23 1.01 -12.99
C ALA A 105 -1.15 0.80 -12.35
N VAL A 106 -2.13 0.32 -13.11
CA VAL A 106 -3.49 0.01 -12.61
C VAL A 106 -3.42 -1.07 -11.53
N LEU A 107 -2.58 -2.10 -11.70
CA LEU A 107 -2.42 -3.16 -10.70
C LEU A 107 -1.83 -2.64 -9.38
N VAL A 108 -0.91 -1.67 -9.42
CA VAL A 108 -0.40 -1.01 -8.20
C VAL A 108 -1.54 -0.30 -7.47
N VAL A 109 -2.37 0.49 -8.17
CA VAL A 109 -3.52 1.17 -7.56
C VAL A 109 -4.55 0.19 -7.01
N VAL A 110 -4.86 -0.87 -7.77
CA VAL A 110 -5.78 -1.92 -7.33
C VAL A 110 -5.27 -2.63 -6.08
N SER A 111 -3.94 -2.84 -5.98
CA SER A 111 -3.30 -3.40 -4.79
C SER A 111 -3.56 -2.56 -3.54
N CYS A 112 -3.53 -1.22 -3.63
CA CYS A 112 -3.87 -0.33 -2.52
C CYS A 112 -5.31 -0.55 -2.03
N VAL A 113 -6.27 -0.61 -2.95
CA VAL A 113 -7.70 -0.82 -2.64
C VAL A 113 -7.94 -2.21 -2.02
N LEU A 114 -7.34 -3.25 -2.59
CA LEU A 114 -7.43 -4.62 -2.08
C LEU A 114 -6.80 -4.73 -0.69
N ALA A 115 -5.62 -4.14 -0.50
CA ALA A 115 -4.91 -4.13 0.77
C ALA A 115 -5.75 -3.48 1.87
N LEU A 116 -6.33 -2.30 1.59
CA LEU A 116 -7.23 -1.61 2.50
C LEU A 116 -8.44 -2.48 2.86
N ARG A 117 -9.08 -3.10 1.86
CA ARG A 117 -10.25 -3.96 2.05
C ARG A 117 -9.90 -5.21 2.86
N TRP A 118 -8.80 -5.89 2.54
CA TRP A 118 -8.39 -7.11 3.23
C TRP A 118 -7.88 -6.84 4.65
N GLY A 119 -7.21 -5.70 4.87
CA GLY A 119 -6.84 -5.25 6.21
C GLY A 119 -8.06 -5.03 7.11
N ARG A 120 -9.16 -4.51 6.55
CA ARG A 120 -10.41 -4.28 7.29
C ARG A 120 -11.29 -5.54 7.42
N HIS A 121 -11.29 -6.40 6.41
CA HIS A 121 -12.16 -7.58 6.31
C HIS A 121 -11.36 -8.81 5.88
N PRO A 122 -10.46 -9.32 6.73
CA PRO A 122 -9.58 -10.41 6.36
C PRO A 122 -10.29 -11.77 6.20
N GLY A 123 -11.61 -11.84 6.47
CA GLY A 123 -12.36 -13.10 6.39
C GLY A 123 -11.85 -14.15 7.39
N ILE A 124 -11.40 -13.70 8.55
CA ILE A 124 -10.96 -14.56 9.64
C ILE A 124 -12.13 -15.42 10.12
N THR A 125 -11.89 -16.69 10.37
CA THR A 125 -12.88 -17.61 10.93
C THR A 125 -13.42 -17.10 12.26
N GLU A 126 -14.67 -17.45 12.61
CA GLU A 126 -15.26 -17.02 13.90
C GLU A 126 -14.44 -17.48 15.11
N GLU A 127 -13.81 -18.63 15.02
CA GLU A 127 -12.91 -19.17 16.04
C GLU A 127 -11.67 -18.28 16.21
N GLY A 128 -11.08 -17.83 15.11
CA GLY A 128 -9.95 -16.90 15.12
C GLY A 128 -10.29 -15.54 15.73
N ARG A 129 -11.54 -15.08 15.53
CA ARG A 129 -12.01 -13.80 16.09
C ARG A 129 -12.22 -13.85 17.61
N LYS A 130 -12.57 -15.01 18.16
CA LYS A 130 -12.86 -15.19 19.60
C LYS A 130 -11.61 -15.40 20.46
N ARG A 131 -10.46 -15.68 19.85
CA ARG A 131 -9.22 -15.93 20.60
C ARG A 131 -8.63 -14.66 21.19
N PRO A 132 -8.18 -14.70 22.46
CA PRO A 132 -7.44 -13.59 23.07
C PRO A 132 -6.16 -13.37 22.25
N GLY A 133 -5.93 -12.14 21.78
CA GLY A 133 -4.78 -11.79 20.93
C GLY A 133 -5.13 -11.53 19.46
N ALA A 134 -6.35 -11.83 19.00
CA ALA A 134 -6.83 -11.40 17.67
C ALA A 134 -6.90 -9.87 17.63
N GLY A 135 -5.78 -9.24 17.26
CA GLY A 135 -5.61 -7.80 17.20
C GLY A 135 -5.37 -7.32 15.75
N PRO A 136 -5.07 -6.04 15.56
CA PRO A 136 -4.79 -5.47 14.25
C PRO A 136 -3.63 -6.18 13.52
N PHE A 137 -2.66 -6.72 14.26
CA PHE A 137 -1.55 -7.49 13.68
C PHE A 137 -2.00 -8.75 12.94
N LEU A 138 -2.95 -9.51 13.48
CA LEU A 138 -3.48 -10.69 12.80
C LEU A 138 -4.14 -10.30 11.48
N HIS A 139 -4.98 -9.26 11.50
CA HIS A 139 -5.65 -8.75 10.30
C HIS A 139 -4.65 -8.30 9.24
N TRP A 140 -3.63 -7.55 9.66
CA TRP A 140 -2.56 -7.08 8.80
C TRP A 140 -1.75 -8.23 8.20
N THR A 141 -1.33 -9.22 9.01
CA THR A 141 -0.55 -10.38 8.54
C THR A 141 -1.33 -11.20 7.51
N VAL A 142 -2.63 -11.42 7.73
CA VAL A 142 -3.49 -12.12 6.76
C VAL A 142 -3.63 -11.33 5.48
N ALA A 143 -3.80 -10.00 5.55
CA ALA A 143 -3.86 -9.14 4.38
C ALA A 143 -2.55 -9.18 3.58
N CYS A 144 -1.39 -9.11 4.26
CA CYS A 144 -0.07 -9.20 3.64
C CYS A 144 0.16 -10.58 2.97
N GLY A 145 -0.22 -11.68 3.62
CA GLY A 145 -0.07 -13.01 3.03
C GLY A 145 -0.92 -13.21 1.77
N ARG A 146 -2.16 -12.72 1.76
CA ARG A 146 -3.00 -12.69 0.54
C ARG A 146 -2.43 -11.75 -0.50
N GLY A 147 -1.90 -10.60 -0.06
CA GLY A 147 -1.24 -9.64 -0.91
C GLY A 147 -0.02 -10.21 -1.61
N ALA A 148 0.80 -10.99 -0.90
CA ALA A 148 1.96 -11.66 -1.48
C ALA A 148 1.55 -12.64 -2.60
N ALA A 149 0.48 -13.42 -2.40
CA ALA A 149 -0.03 -14.29 -3.45
C ALA A 149 -0.60 -13.52 -4.65
N PHE A 150 -1.31 -12.42 -4.40
CA PHE A 150 -1.81 -11.55 -5.47
C PHE A 150 -0.66 -10.88 -6.23
N ALA A 151 0.37 -10.39 -5.55
CA ALA A 151 1.56 -9.80 -6.16
C ALA A 151 2.32 -10.82 -7.01
N ALA A 152 2.47 -12.07 -6.54
CA ALA A 152 3.05 -13.15 -7.32
C ALA A 152 2.22 -13.45 -8.58
N LEU A 153 0.89 -13.56 -8.44
CA LEU A 153 0.00 -13.77 -9.59
C LEU A 153 0.10 -12.61 -10.59
N SER A 154 0.17 -11.37 -10.12
CA SER A 154 0.36 -10.17 -10.94
C SER A 154 1.71 -10.18 -11.65
N ALA A 155 2.78 -10.60 -10.97
CA ALA A 155 4.11 -10.73 -11.56
C ALA A 155 4.11 -11.74 -12.71
N PHE A 156 3.54 -12.93 -12.52
CA PHE A 156 3.42 -13.94 -13.60
C PHE A 156 2.60 -13.44 -14.77
N PHE A 157 1.49 -12.76 -14.50
CA PHE A 157 0.63 -12.20 -15.54
C PHE A 157 1.37 -11.11 -16.33
N LEU A 158 2.02 -10.15 -15.64
CA LEU A 158 2.79 -9.08 -16.26
C LEU A 158 4.01 -9.61 -17.02
N LEU A 159 4.68 -10.65 -16.52
CA LEU A 159 5.76 -11.31 -17.23
C LEU A 159 5.27 -11.93 -18.54
N GLY A 160 4.11 -12.59 -18.53
CA GLY A 160 3.47 -13.10 -19.75
C GLY A 160 3.15 -11.99 -20.75
N LEU A 161 2.66 -10.83 -20.28
CA LEU A 161 2.43 -9.65 -21.12
C LEU A 161 3.73 -9.08 -21.65
N ALA A 162 4.79 -8.96 -20.83
CA ALA A 162 6.10 -8.47 -21.25
C ALA A 162 6.66 -9.31 -22.41
N LEU A 163 6.55 -10.63 -22.30
CA LEU A 163 6.97 -11.55 -23.36
C LEU A 163 6.13 -11.37 -24.64
N ALA A 164 4.83 -11.18 -24.50
CA ALA A 164 3.92 -10.99 -25.63
C ALA A 164 4.14 -9.66 -26.35
N THR A 165 4.46 -8.59 -25.61
CA THR A 165 4.68 -7.23 -26.13
C THR A 165 6.15 -6.94 -26.43
N LYS A 166 7.06 -7.87 -26.16
CA LYS A 166 8.52 -7.69 -26.24
C LYS A 166 9.06 -6.53 -25.39
N SER A 167 8.37 -6.22 -24.30
CA SER A 167 8.74 -5.16 -23.34
C SER A 167 9.66 -5.69 -22.24
N SER A 168 10.27 -4.78 -21.46
CA SER A 168 11.18 -5.14 -20.37
C SER A 168 10.47 -5.96 -19.26
N PRO A 169 10.95 -7.17 -18.91
CA PRO A 169 10.39 -7.97 -17.82
C PRO A 169 10.68 -7.36 -16.44
N ALA A 170 11.65 -6.45 -16.31
CA ALA A 170 12.02 -5.81 -15.05
C ALA A 170 10.84 -5.01 -14.45
N LEU A 171 10.02 -4.40 -15.31
CA LEU A 171 8.82 -3.68 -14.90
C LEU A 171 7.81 -4.57 -14.16
N ALA A 172 7.69 -5.85 -14.54
CA ALA A 172 6.85 -6.80 -13.80
C ALA A 172 7.35 -7.00 -12.36
N GLY A 173 8.67 -7.04 -12.16
CA GLY A 173 9.29 -7.09 -10.83
C GLY A 173 9.03 -5.83 -10.00
N VAL A 174 9.17 -4.65 -10.61
CA VAL A 174 8.88 -3.37 -9.97
C VAL A 174 7.42 -3.30 -9.54
N ALA A 175 6.48 -3.61 -10.42
CA ALA A 175 5.05 -3.59 -10.11
C ALA A 175 4.68 -4.59 -8.99
N ALA A 176 5.26 -5.79 -9.00
CA ALA A 176 5.04 -6.78 -7.95
C ALA A 176 5.64 -6.35 -6.60
N GLY A 177 6.85 -5.77 -6.62
CA GLY A 177 7.50 -5.23 -5.42
C GLY A 177 6.70 -4.09 -4.80
N LEU A 178 6.21 -3.16 -5.63
CA LEU A 178 5.32 -2.09 -5.18
C LEU A 178 3.98 -2.64 -4.67
N ALA A 179 3.36 -3.59 -5.38
CA ALA A 179 2.14 -4.22 -4.88
C ALA A 179 2.34 -4.81 -3.47
N LEU A 180 3.47 -5.48 -3.20
CA LEU A 180 3.81 -5.96 -1.85
C LEU A 180 3.92 -4.82 -0.84
N LEU A 181 4.61 -3.73 -1.19
CA LEU A 181 4.73 -2.54 -0.35
C LEU A 181 3.34 -1.97 -0.02
N GLU A 182 2.47 -1.86 -1.03
CA GLU A 182 1.12 -1.32 -0.84
C GLU A 182 0.25 -2.21 0.05
N PHE A 183 0.44 -3.54 -0.01
CA PHE A 183 -0.21 -4.45 0.94
C PHE A 183 0.30 -4.26 2.37
N LEU A 184 1.58 -3.96 2.57
CA LEU A 184 2.11 -3.63 3.89
C LEU A 184 1.51 -2.33 4.42
N VAL A 185 1.47 -1.28 3.63
CA VAL A 185 1.05 0.08 4.03
C VAL A 185 -0.48 0.17 4.15
N PHE A 186 -1.23 -0.08 3.07
CA PHE A 186 -2.68 0.06 3.06
C PHE A 186 -3.37 -1.05 3.87
N GLY A 187 -2.76 -2.22 3.95
CA GLY A 187 -3.19 -3.28 4.87
C GLY A 187 -3.09 -2.85 6.33
N ALA A 188 -2.01 -2.15 6.70
CA ALA A 188 -1.81 -1.59 8.03
C ALA A 188 -2.82 -0.47 8.34
N ILE A 189 -3.08 0.44 7.39
CA ILE A 189 -4.13 1.46 7.50
C ILE A 189 -5.50 0.80 7.71
N GLY A 190 -5.82 -0.21 6.91
CA GLY A 190 -7.08 -0.95 7.01
C GLY A 190 -7.26 -1.63 8.37
N ALA A 191 -6.27 -2.39 8.79
CA ALA A 191 -6.28 -3.11 10.06
C ALA A 191 -6.26 -2.15 11.26
N GLY A 192 -5.41 -1.13 11.24
CA GLY A 192 -5.27 -0.15 12.32
C GLY A 192 -6.56 0.63 12.55
N THR A 193 -7.16 1.17 11.50
CA THR A 193 -8.39 1.98 11.59
C THR A 193 -9.60 1.20 12.12
N LEU A 194 -9.66 -0.11 11.88
CA LEU A 194 -10.73 -0.98 12.39
C LEU A 194 -10.74 -1.05 13.92
N TRP A 195 -9.57 -1.01 14.55
CA TRP A 195 -9.39 -1.13 16.00
C TRP A 195 -9.31 0.22 16.69
N TRP A 196 -8.77 1.24 16.02
CA TRP A 196 -8.59 2.56 16.60
C TRP A 196 -9.90 3.34 16.70
N PHE A 197 -10.76 3.26 15.68
CA PHE A 197 -11.99 4.06 15.57
C PHE A 197 -13.25 3.19 15.68
N SER A 198 -14.41 3.85 15.76
CA SER A 198 -15.71 3.18 15.61
C SER A 198 -15.86 2.62 14.18
N LYS A 199 -16.77 1.66 13.98
CA LYS A 199 -16.93 0.98 12.67
C LYS A 199 -17.10 1.94 11.49
N ASN A 200 -17.94 2.97 11.64
CA ASN A 200 -18.22 3.94 10.58
C ASN A 200 -17.11 4.97 10.43
N THR A 201 -16.66 5.57 11.53
CA THR A 201 -15.53 6.52 11.54
C THR A 201 -14.26 5.87 10.98
N GLY A 202 -13.95 4.64 11.40
CA GLY A 202 -12.79 3.92 10.89
C GLY A 202 -12.87 3.62 9.40
N ARG A 203 -14.09 3.45 8.82
CA ARG A 203 -14.24 3.32 7.38
C ARG A 203 -13.92 4.64 6.68
N VAL A 204 -14.47 5.74 7.15
CA VAL A 204 -14.23 7.07 6.57
C VAL A 204 -12.74 7.41 6.67
N VAL A 205 -12.12 7.28 7.85
CA VAL A 205 -10.69 7.56 8.04
C VAL A 205 -9.82 6.72 7.12
N ALA A 206 -10.11 5.41 7.00
CA ALA A 206 -9.34 4.52 6.14
C ALA A 206 -9.39 4.95 4.66
N TRP A 207 -10.59 5.26 4.15
CA TRP A 207 -10.74 5.73 2.77
C TRP A 207 -10.15 7.13 2.55
N SER A 208 -10.32 8.04 3.51
CA SER A 208 -9.74 9.40 3.42
C SER A 208 -8.21 9.35 3.43
N ALA A 209 -7.60 8.54 4.30
CA ALA A 209 -6.15 8.36 4.31
C ALA A 209 -5.65 7.73 2.99
N SER A 210 -6.37 6.75 2.46
CA SER A 210 -6.03 6.15 1.17
C SER A 210 -6.17 7.13 0.00
N LEU A 211 -7.23 7.92 -0.02
CA LEU A 211 -7.43 8.94 -1.06
C LEU A 211 -6.36 10.04 -0.98
N LEU A 212 -5.94 10.41 0.24
CA LEU A 212 -4.86 11.36 0.44
C LEU A 212 -3.54 10.85 -0.16
N LEU A 213 -3.21 9.57 0.06
CA LEU A 213 -2.01 8.95 -0.49
C LEU A 213 -2.09 8.70 -2.00
N LEU A 214 -3.28 8.44 -2.56
CA LEU A 214 -3.46 8.14 -3.99
C LEU A 214 -3.63 9.39 -4.87
N ALA A 215 -4.19 10.47 -4.33
CA ALA A 215 -4.50 11.66 -5.11
C ALA A 215 -4.21 12.97 -4.37
N GLY A 216 -4.43 13.01 -3.06
CA GLY A 216 -4.33 14.23 -2.27
C GLY A 216 -2.93 14.80 -2.21
N ASN A 217 -1.91 13.97 -2.22
CA ASN A 217 -0.51 14.37 -2.23
C ASN A 217 -0.12 15.09 -3.53
N VAL A 218 -0.52 14.60 -4.70
CA VAL A 218 -0.28 15.26 -6.00
C VAL A 218 -1.05 16.58 -6.05
N LEU A 219 -2.29 16.59 -5.60
CA LEU A 219 -3.07 17.81 -5.49
C LEU A 219 -2.43 18.82 -4.53
N ALA A 220 -1.90 18.36 -3.39
CA ALA A 220 -1.20 19.22 -2.44
C ALA A 220 0.04 19.87 -3.07
N VAL A 221 0.84 19.10 -3.81
CA VAL A 221 1.99 19.67 -4.55
C VAL A 221 1.53 20.72 -5.55
N ALA A 222 0.49 20.44 -6.35
CA ALA A 222 -0.04 21.39 -7.33
C ALA A 222 -0.52 22.69 -6.67
N LEU A 223 -1.17 22.60 -5.52
CA LEU A 223 -1.65 23.76 -4.76
C LEU A 223 -0.52 24.56 -4.07
N LEU A 224 0.57 23.89 -3.72
CA LEU A 224 1.73 24.52 -3.07
C LEU A 224 2.73 25.12 -4.07
N LEU A 225 2.64 24.77 -5.35
CA LEU A 225 3.55 25.29 -6.38
C LEU A 225 3.67 26.82 -6.37
N PRO A 226 2.58 27.61 -6.29
CA PRO A 226 2.69 29.08 -6.22
C PRO A 226 3.40 29.59 -4.95
N ALA A 227 3.32 28.82 -3.85
CA ALA A 227 3.91 29.23 -2.56
C ALA A 227 5.43 29.05 -2.52
N VAL A 228 5.97 28.18 -3.39
CA VAL A 228 7.42 27.93 -3.48
C VAL A 228 8.07 28.64 -4.66
N ARG A 229 7.36 29.55 -5.32
CA ARG A 229 7.84 30.38 -6.41
C ARG A 229 8.53 31.61 -5.85
N THR A 230 9.78 31.85 -6.26
CA THR A 230 10.55 33.03 -5.91
C THR A 230 11.12 33.66 -7.17
N SER A 231 11.35 34.98 -7.13
CA SER A 231 12.06 35.69 -8.19
C SER A 231 13.51 35.83 -7.76
N GLU A 232 14.40 35.18 -8.48
CA GLU A 232 15.83 35.14 -8.14
C GLU A 232 16.71 35.70 -9.26
N HIS A 233 17.84 36.24 -8.86
CA HIS A 233 18.86 36.68 -9.80
C HIS A 233 19.76 35.49 -10.15
N VAL A 234 19.62 34.99 -11.36
CA VAL A 234 20.37 33.82 -11.87
C VAL A 234 21.32 34.26 -12.99
N LEU A 235 22.36 33.49 -13.19
CA LEU A 235 23.25 33.70 -14.34
C LEU A 235 22.51 33.30 -15.62
N VAL A 236 22.81 34.04 -16.69
CA VAL A 236 22.22 33.73 -18.00
C VAL A 236 22.95 32.53 -18.61
N ALA A 237 22.17 31.50 -18.95
CA ALA A 237 22.67 30.37 -19.73
C ALA A 237 22.64 30.71 -21.22
N VAL A 238 23.72 30.43 -21.92
CA VAL A 238 23.88 30.59 -23.37
C VAL A 238 24.34 29.28 -23.99
N ASN A 239 24.30 29.19 -25.33
CA ASN A 239 24.67 27.99 -26.07
C ASN A 239 23.93 26.73 -25.58
N ILE A 240 22.63 26.88 -25.43
CA ILE A 240 21.77 25.80 -24.94
C ILE A 240 21.55 24.79 -26.05
N GLU A 241 22.06 23.58 -25.88
CA GLU A 241 21.75 22.43 -26.73
C GLU A 241 20.73 21.55 -26.06
N ARG A 242 19.75 21.11 -26.85
CA ARG A 242 18.70 20.16 -26.39
C ARG A 242 18.75 18.94 -27.27
N ASP A 243 18.47 17.79 -26.68
CA ASP A 243 18.25 16.55 -27.40
C ASP A 243 16.89 16.52 -28.13
N ASP A 244 16.62 15.45 -28.87
CA ASP A 244 15.36 15.26 -29.61
C ASP A 244 14.13 15.15 -28.64
N SER A 245 14.35 14.87 -27.36
CA SER A 245 13.34 14.85 -26.32
C SER A 245 13.10 16.23 -25.66
N GLY A 246 13.89 17.25 -26.04
CA GLY A 246 13.83 18.59 -25.49
C GLY A 246 14.62 18.78 -24.18
N GLN A 247 15.37 17.76 -23.73
CA GLN A 247 16.20 17.86 -22.55
C GLN A 247 17.48 18.66 -22.82
N LEU A 248 17.95 19.40 -21.80
CA LEU A 248 19.16 20.17 -21.86
C LEU A 248 20.38 19.22 -21.85
N VAL A 249 21.18 19.24 -22.93
CA VAL A 249 22.39 18.43 -23.07
C VAL A 249 23.63 19.22 -22.67
N SER A 250 23.77 20.46 -23.19
CA SER A 250 24.88 21.33 -22.85
C SER A 250 24.44 22.79 -22.76
N TRP A 251 25.17 23.58 -21.97
CA TRP A 251 25.00 25.04 -21.84
C TRP A 251 26.25 25.68 -21.22
N GLN A 252 26.35 26.98 -21.33
CA GLN A 252 27.40 27.76 -20.71
C GLN A 252 26.80 28.83 -19.81
N CYS A 253 27.27 28.93 -18.58
CA CYS A 253 26.85 29.97 -17.64
C CYS A 253 27.77 31.21 -17.77
N LEU A 254 27.17 32.36 -18.10
CA LEU A 254 27.92 33.61 -18.21
C LEU A 254 28.00 34.29 -16.83
N PRO A 255 29.22 34.43 -16.24
CA PRO A 255 29.37 34.96 -14.88
C PRO A 255 29.09 36.46 -14.78
N GLU A 256 29.17 37.18 -15.93
CA GLU A 256 29.00 38.64 -15.97
C GLU A 256 27.56 39.10 -16.21
N LEU A 257 26.71 38.23 -16.74
CA LEU A 257 25.31 38.54 -17.07
C LEU A 257 24.36 37.86 -16.08
N ARG A 258 23.67 38.70 -15.31
CA ARG A 258 22.61 38.25 -14.40
C ARG A 258 21.26 38.68 -14.93
N GLY A 259 20.35 37.71 -14.99
CA GLY A 259 18.92 37.92 -15.30
C GLY A 259 18.06 37.66 -14.09
N SER A 260 16.84 38.13 -14.09
CA SER A 260 15.81 37.74 -13.13
C SER A 260 15.01 36.58 -13.72
N ALA A 261 14.94 35.47 -13.00
CA ALA A 261 14.11 34.33 -13.36
C ALA A 261 13.16 33.97 -12.23
N GLU A 262 12.00 33.46 -12.58
CA GLU A 262 11.10 32.87 -11.63
C GLU A 262 11.54 31.43 -11.38
N VAL A 263 11.94 31.15 -10.15
CA VAL A 263 12.40 29.84 -9.72
C VAL A 263 11.34 29.18 -8.85
N TYR A 264 11.01 27.95 -9.18
CA TYR A 264 10.12 27.13 -8.35
C TYR A 264 10.98 26.18 -7.50
N HIS A 265 10.99 26.39 -6.20
CA HIS A 265 11.68 25.53 -5.23
C HIS A 265 10.91 24.23 -5.00
N THR A 266 10.80 23.42 -6.04
CA THR A 266 10.05 22.17 -6.03
C THR A 266 10.66 21.14 -5.08
N GLU A 267 11.97 21.22 -4.81
CA GLU A 267 12.68 20.38 -3.83
C GLU A 267 12.04 20.42 -2.43
N ARG A 268 11.39 21.56 -2.08
CA ARG A 268 10.74 21.72 -0.79
C ARG A 268 9.43 20.92 -0.67
N ILE A 269 8.80 20.59 -1.78
CA ILE A 269 7.45 19.98 -1.81
C ILE A 269 7.39 18.64 -2.56
N ALA A 270 8.38 18.31 -3.37
CA ALA A 270 8.38 17.10 -4.22
C ALA A 270 8.28 15.80 -3.40
N TRP A 271 8.83 15.79 -2.18
CA TRP A 271 8.75 14.66 -1.26
C TRP A 271 7.30 14.29 -0.88
N ILE A 272 6.36 15.25 -0.96
CA ILE A 272 4.93 14.99 -0.73
C ILE A 272 4.40 14.09 -1.85
N ALA A 273 4.74 14.38 -3.11
CA ALA A 273 4.36 13.55 -4.25
C ALA A 273 4.96 12.15 -4.18
N ALA A 274 6.16 12.00 -3.62
CA ALA A 274 6.84 10.72 -3.50
C ALA A 274 6.05 9.67 -2.67
N THR A 275 5.12 10.11 -1.82
CA THR A 275 4.23 9.19 -1.09
C THR A 275 3.13 8.59 -1.96
N ASN A 276 2.99 9.01 -3.21
CA ASN A 276 2.00 8.45 -4.14
C ASN A 276 2.49 7.13 -4.75
N PRO A 277 1.71 6.05 -4.69
CA PRO A 277 2.06 4.77 -5.31
C PRO A 277 2.37 4.85 -6.81
N LEU A 278 1.64 5.70 -7.54
CA LEU A 278 1.89 5.89 -8.99
C LEU A 278 3.18 6.64 -9.25
N VAL A 279 3.50 7.66 -8.44
CA VAL A 279 4.76 8.38 -8.52
C VAL A 279 5.93 7.44 -8.24
N LEU A 280 5.83 6.63 -7.18
CA LEU A 280 6.83 5.59 -6.89
C LEU A 280 6.97 4.61 -8.05
N PHE A 281 5.85 4.17 -8.63
CA PHE A 281 5.86 3.27 -9.78
C PHE A 281 6.57 3.90 -10.97
N THR A 282 6.28 5.15 -11.32
CA THR A 282 6.91 5.83 -12.46
C THR A 282 8.41 6.02 -12.27
N VAL A 283 8.85 6.41 -11.06
CA VAL A 283 10.28 6.58 -10.75
C VAL A 283 11.03 5.25 -10.85
N LEU A 284 10.53 4.19 -10.21
CA LEU A 284 11.19 2.88 -10.22
C LEU A 284 11.08 2.16 -11.59
N ALA A 285 9.99 2.40 -12.33
CA ALA A 285 9.81 1.83 -13.66
C ALA A 285 10.83 2.38 -14.65
N ALA A 286 11.17 3.66 -14.56
CA ALA A 286 12.14 4.26 -15.47
C ALA A 286 13.58 3.82 -15.21
N GLU A 287 13.93 3.57 -13.94
CA GLU A 287 15.24 2.98 -13.64
C GLU A 287 15.41 1.59 -14.25
N SER A 288 14.30 0.91 -14.56
CA SER A 288 14.26 -0.47 -15.07
C SER A 288 13.90 -0.58 -16.54
N ALA A 289 13.44 0.50 -17.20
CA ALA A 289 13.13 0.54 -18.62
C ALA A 289 14.40 0.82 -19.44
N SER A 290 14.52 0.18 -20.61
CA SER A 290 15.48 0.60 -21.62
C SER A 290 15.08 2.00 -22.14
N GLN A 291 16.05 2.84 -22.50
CA GLN A 291 15.80 4.22 -22.96
C GLN A 291 14.81 4.34 -24.14
N ASP A 292 14.55 3.24 -24.83
CA ASP A 292 13.65 3.17 -25.99
C ASP A 292 12.18 2.84 -25.63
N ASP A 293 11.88 2.50 -24.36
CA ASP A 293 10.57 1.95 -23.98
C ASP A 293 9.65 2.99 -23.26
N GLY A 294 9.31 4.09 -23.88
CA GLY A 294 8.25 4.96 -23.37
C GLY A 294 8.71 6.26 -22.73
N PRO A 295 7.94 6.93 -21.85
CA PRO A 295 8.23 8.26 -21.32
C PRO A 295 9.36 8.24 -20.26
N ALA A 296 10.53 7.74 -20.66
CA ALA A 296 11.74 7.67 -19.81
C ALA A 296 12.19 9.05 -19.30
N TRP A 297 11.76 10.14 -19.93
CA TRP A 297 12.02 11.51 -19.49
C TRP A 297 11.29 11.89 -18.18
N LEU A 298 10.08 11.35 -17.94
CA LEU A 298 9.24 11.76 -16.81
C LEU A 298 9.89 11.52 -15.42
N PRO A 299 10.51 10.37 -15.16
CA PRO A 299 11.20 10.16 -13.89
C PRO A 299 12.43 11.04 -13.71
N GLY A 300 13.20 11.28 -14.78
CA GLY A 300 14.31 12.21 -14.75
C GLY A 300 13.85 13.62 -14.38
N GLU A 301 12.76 14.10 -15.00
CA GLU A 301 12.18 15.39 -14.65
C GLU A 301 11.60 15.43 -13.23
N MET A 302 11.02 14.33 -12.77
CA MET A 302 10.53 14.25 -11.37
C MET A 302 11.67 14.28 -10.36
N GLN A 303 12.76 13.58 -10.65
CA GLN A 303 13.96 13.63 -9.81
C GLN A 303 14.62 15.02 -9.88
N ASN A 304 14.76 15.62 -11.08
CA ASN A 304 15.24 16.98 -11.24
C ASN A 304 14.38 18.01 -10.47
N ALA A 305 13.05 17.82 -10.48
CA ALA A 305 12.15 18.64 -9.69
C ALA A 305 12.33 18.43 -8.19
N ALA A 306 12.61 17.22 -7.76
CA ALA A 306 12.91 16.91 -6.35
C ALA A 306 14.24 17.54 -5.89
N ASP A 307 15.22 17.56 -6.76
CA ASP A 307 16.55 18.14 -6.48
C ASP A 307 16.60 19.67 -6.69
N GLY A 308 15.49 20.28 -7.15
CA GLY A 308 15.40 21.72 -7.39
C GLY A 308 16.23 22.21 -8.59
N SER A 309 16.57 21.33 -9.53
CA SER A 309 17.52 21.59 -10.63
C SER A 309 16.92 22.28 -11.87
N GLN A 310 15.84 23.02 -11.71
CA GLN A 310 15.14 23.67 -12.85
C GLN A 310 15.94 24.85 -13.46
N VAL A 311 16.93 25.38 -12.76
CA VAL A 311 17.76 26.48 -13.25
C VAL A 311 19.17 25.96 -13.52
N PRO A 312 19.63 25.99 -14.79
CA PRO A 312 20.91 25.40 -15.15
C PRO A 312 22.13 26.11 -14.54
N CYS A 313 22.01 27.40 -14.19
CA CYS A 313 23.10 28.22 -13.67
C CYS A 313 22.74 28.78 -12.30
N VAL A 314 23.01 28.02 -11.24
CA VAL A 314 22.79 28.46 -9.85
C VAL A 314 24.13 28.85 -9.21
N GLU A 315 24.17 30.00 -8.53
CA GLU A 315 25.35 30.49 -7.77
C GLU A 315 26.66 30.58 -8.55
N GLY A 316 26.61 30.70 -9.87
CA GLY A 316 27.81 30.87 -10.70
C GLY A 316 28.50 29.57 -11.10
N GLN A 317 27.94 28.43 -10.78
CA GLN A 317 28.45 27.12 -11.18
C GLN A 317 27.44 26.34 -11.97
N GLU A 318 27.94 25.57 -12.92
CA GLU A 318 27.17 24.51 -13.55
C GLU A 318 26.80 23.47 -12.50
N ARG A 319 25.51 23.25 -12.31
CA ARG A 319 25.08 22.29 -11.29
C ARG A 319 25.44 20.88 -11.73
N ASP A 320 26.19 20.18 -10.88
CA ASP A 320 26.53 18.77 -11.12
C ASP A 320 25.25 17.92 -11.08
N ARG A 321 24.83 17.42 -12.25
CA ARG A 321 23.65 16.57 -12.39
C ARG A 321 23.80 15.18 -11.78
N THR A 322 25.04 14.79 -11.43
CA THR A 322 25.33 13.46 -10.91
C THR A 322 25.16 13.37 -9.40
N ALA A 323 25.04 14.49 -8.70
CA ALA A 323 24.84 14.53 -7.27
C ALA A 323 23.35 14.32 -6.91
N VAL A 324 22.91 13.08 -6.91
CA VAL A 324 21.60 12.70 -6.37
C VAL A 324 21.66 12.80 -4.85
N GLU A 325 21.20 13.91 -4.26
CA GLU A 325 21.25 14.11 -2.80
C GLU A 325 20.33 13.16 -2.04
N SER A 326 19.15 12.84 -2.58
CA SER A 326 18.21 11.91 -1.93
C SER A 326 17.32 11.22 -2.96
N PRO A 327 17.37 9.90 -3.08
CA PRO A 327 16.51 9.19 -4.02
C PRO A 327 15.04 9.34 -3.60
N LEU A 328 14.26 10.01 -4.45
CA LEU A 328 12.84 10.32 -4.20
C LEU A 328 12.04 9.06 -3.85
N ALA A 329 12.36 7.94 -4.49
CA ALA A 329 11.71 6.65 -4.22
C ALA A 329 11.94 6.18 -2.77
N ALA A 330 13.19 6.31 -2.24
CA ALA A 330 13.49 5.89 -0.87
C ALA A 330 12.74 6.74 0.17
N VAL A 331 12.66 8.05 -0.05
CA VAL A 331 11.88 8.97 0.80
C VAL A 331 10.40 8.58 0.78
N GLY A 332 9.83 8.34 -0.42
CA GLY A 332 8.44 7.94 -0.57
C GLY A 332 8.11 6.64 0.15
N VAL A 333 8.94 5.60 -0.01
CA VAL A 333 8.78 4.32 0.69
C VAL A 333 8.84 4.49 2.20
N ALA A 334 9.82 5.25 2.71
CA ALA A 334 9.97 5.50 4.15
C ALA A 334 8.74 6.20 4.73
N LEU A 335 8.22 7.23 4.05
CA LEU A 335 7.03 7.96 4.49
C LEU A 335 5.77 7.09 4.44
N GLN A 336 5.57 6.30 3.39
CA GLN A 336 4.45 5.36 3.31
C GLN A 336 4.49 4.35 4.46
N LEU A 337 5.66 3.74 4.73
CA LEU A 337 5.83 2.81 5.84
C LEU A 337 5.59 3.47 7.20
N ALA A 338 6.03 4.72 7.37
CA ALA A 338 5.76 5.49 8.59
C ALA A 338 4.25 5.70 8.80
N VAL A 339 3.50 6.08 7.75
CA VAL A 339 2.04 6.25 7.82
C VAL A 339 1.37 4.92 8.17
N GLY A 340 1.69 3.83 7.46
CA GLY A 340 1.15 2.49 7.78
C GLY A 340 1.46 2.07 9.21
N GLY A 341 2.70 2.31 9.67
CA GLY A 341 3.16 2.02 11.02
C GLY A 341 2.38 2.78 12.10
N VAL A 342 2.10 4.07 11.89
CA VAL A 342 1.29 4.88 12.82
C VAL A 342 -0.12 4.31 12.99
N PHE A 343 -0.79 3.97 11.87
CA PHE A 343 -2.12 3.37 11.95
C PHE A 343 -2.12 2.01 12.66
N LEU A 344 -1.14 1.16 12.37
CA LEU A 344 -1.03 -0.16 12.98
C LEU A 344 -0.71 -0.07 14.48
N ALA A 345 0.20 0.84 14.87
CA ALA A 345 0.54 1.10 16.27
C ALA A 345 -0.65 1.67 17.04
N GLY A 346 -1.33 2.69 16.50
CA GLY A 346 -2.53 3.28 17.11
C GLY A 346 -3.66 2.26 17.31
N GLY A 347 -3.91 1.42 16.29
CA GLY A 347 -4.86 0.32 16.39
C GLY A 347 -4.48 -0.70 17.47
N SER A 348 -3.19 -1.01 17.59
CA SER A 348 -2.67 -1.94 18.60
C SER A 348 -2.81 -1.41 20.02
N MET A 349 -2.52 -0.12 20.23
CA MET A 349 -2.72 0.54 21.51
C MET A 349 -4.21 0.54 21.90
N ALA A 350 -5.09 0.91 20.97
CA ALA A 350 -6.52 0.92 21.21
C ALA A 350 -7.08 -0.48 21.55
N ALA A 351 -6.58 -1.53 20.89
CA ALA A 351 -6.95 -2.90 21.16
C ALA A 351 -6.57 -3.32 22.60
N ARG A 352 -5.36 -2.96 23.05
CA ARG A 352 -4.88 -3.23 24.42
C ARG A 352 -5.72 -2.51 25.46
N HIS A 353 -6.04 -1.23 25.27
CA HIS A 353 -6.90 -0.47 26.17
C HIS A 353 -8.31 -1.09 26.31
N LYS A 354 -8.92 -1.48 25.19
CA LYS A 354 -10.23 -2.17 25.21
C LYS A 354 -10.18 -3.52 25.92
N ALA A 355 -9.07 -4.24 25.86
CA ALA A 355 -8.89 -5.49 26.57
C ALA A 355 -8.73 -5.28 28.09
N ALA A 356 -7.99 -4.25 28.50
CA ALA A 356 -7.79 -3.90 29.91
C ALA A 356 -9.09 -3.43 30.58
N SER A 357 -9.94 -2.65 29.89
CA SER A 357 -11.21 -2.15 30.42
C SER A 357 -12.34 -3.21 30.58
N ARG A 358 -12.12 -4.42 30.05
CA ARG A 358 -13.08 -5.55 30.15
C ARG A 358 -12.75 -6.53 31.28
N ARG A 359 -11.59 -6.38 31.92
CA ARG A 359 -11.15 -7.11 33.10
C ARG A 359 -11.55 -6.34 34.38
#